data_1db55891c6d86806dcd0ee03fe5c56f3
#
_entry.id   1db55891c6d86806dcd0ee03fe5c56f3
#
_cell.length_a   1.000
_cell.length_b   1.000
_cell.length_c   1.000
_cell.angle_alpha   90.00
_cell.angle_beta   90.00
_cell.angle_gamma   90.00
#
_symmetry.space_group_name_H-M   'P 1'
#
loop_
_entity.id
_entity.type
_entity.pdbx_description
1 polymer ?
#
loop_
_entity_poly.entity_id
_entity_poly.type
_entity_poly.pdbx_seq_one_letter_code
_entity_poly.pdbx_strand_id
1 'polypeptide(L)'
;MKVKSLMRKNPKTVILDTPLSIIWNLLGHKQLHMLPVVDEENRLKGIITAEDLLKNLVPDYRQFFEEYYPNAPTIEDIEEQIEKQTHLTAKDIMNTNVHSASENMELFKALSLLMVNHVRILPVVDDGKKIKGFIVEKDIFRYLFKEKHDLFQKLKKIKK
;
A
#
# COMPACT_ATOMS: atom_id res chain seq x y z
N MET A 1 -19.85 -6.52 -10.45
CA MET A 1 -18.62 -7.35 -10.28
C MET A 1 -18.10 -7.17 -8.88
N LYS A 2 -17.66 -8.25 -8.23
CA LYS A 2 -17.19 -8.27 -6.85
C LYS A 2 -15.66 -8.16 -6.78
N VAL A 3 -15.14 -7.66 -5.66
CA VAL A 3 -13.69 -7.54 -5.37
C VAL A 3 -12.97 -8.88 -5.54
N LYS A 4 -13.57 -9.99 -5.09
CA LYS A 4 -12.99 -11.35 -5.19
C LYS A 4 -12.59 -11.78 -6.61
N SER A 5 -13.21 -11.18 -7.64
CA SER A 5 -12.91 -11.52 -9.05
C SER A 5 -11.63 -10.88 -9.56
N LEU A 6 -11.12 -9.84 -8.88
CA LEU A 6 -9.97 -9.05 -9.34
C LEU A 6 -8.87 -8.93 -8.28
N MET A 7 -9.16 -9.23 -7.01
CA MET A 7 -8.17 -9.13 -5.94
C MET A 7 -7.01 -10.11 -6.16
N ARG A 8 -5.85 -9.72 -5.70
CA ARG A 8 -4.68 -10.59 -5.58
C ARG A 8 -4.78 -11.36 -4.27
N LYS A 9 -4.65 -12.67 -4.34
CA LYS A 9 -4.76 -13.58 -3.20
C LYS A 9 -3.40 -13.82 -2.55
N ASN A 10 -3.41 -14.38 -1.33
CA ASN A 10 -2.22 -14.82 -0.58
C ASN A 10 -1.17 -13.71 -0.44
N PRO A 11 -1.50 -12.56 0.16
CA PRO A 11 -0.53 -11.51 0.38
C PRO A 11 0.57 -12.02 1.32
N LYS A 12 1.80 -11.59 1.09
CA LYS A 12 2.86 -11.77 2.09
C LYS A 12 2.50 -10.93 3.32
N THR A 13 2.48 -11.53 4.48
CA THR A 13 2.18 -10.88 5.77
C THR A 13 3.39 -10.88 6.68
N VAL A 14 3.37 -10.01 7.68
CA VAL A 14 4.32 -9.99 8.79
C VAL A 14 3.55 -9.91 10.10
N ILE A 15 4.18 -10.30 11.20
CA ILE A 15 3.62 -10.18 12.55
C ILE A 15 4.09 -8.90 13.23
N LEU A 16 3.44 -8.53 14.34
CA LEU A 16 3.70 -7.29 15.09
C LEU A 16 5.18 -7.08 15.45
N ASP A 17 5.86 -8.14 15.87
CA ASP A 17 7.25 -8.09 16.33
C ASP A 17 8.29 -8.34 15.21
N THR A 18 7.86 -8.34 13.93
CA THR A 18 8.79 -8.48 12.80
C THR A 18 9.76 -7.30 12.77
N PRO A 19 11.11 -7.56 12.80
CA PRO A 19 12.12 -6.50 12.78
C PRO A 19 12.08 -5.64 11.52
N LEU A 20 12.40 -4.35 11.66
CA LEU A 20 12.45 -3.39 10.57
C LEU A 20 13.35 -3.85 9.41
N SER A 21 14.48 -4.49 9.68
CA SER A 21 15.40 -5.01 8.66
C SER A 21 14.75 -6.03 7.71
N ILE A 22 13.87 -6.88 8.25
CA ILE A 22 13.11 -7.85 7.46
C ILE A 22 12.06 -7.12 6.59
N ILE A 23 11.39 -6.12 7.15
CA ILE A 23 10.40 -5.31 6.44
C ILE A 23 11.04 -4.58 5.27
N TRP A 24 12.21 -3.96 5.48
CA TRP A 24 13.01 -3.32 4.44
C TRP A 24 13.32 -4.27 3.29
N ASN A 25 13.82 -5.47 3.63
CA ASN A 25 14.14 -6.49 2.64
C ASN A 25 12.91 -6.90 1.81
N LEU A 26 11.77 -7.13 2.49
CA LEU A 26 10.54 -7.54 1.81
C LEU A 26 10.00 -6.48 0.87
N LEU A 27 9.95 -5.22 1.29
CA LEU A 27 9.44 -4.12 0.47
C LEU A 27 10.42 -3.72 -0.64
N GLY A 28 11.72 -3.70 -0.35
CA GLY A 28 12.74 -3.28 -1.30
C GLY A 28 13.02 -4.32 -2.38
N HIS A 29 13.39 -5.55 -1.99
CA HIS A 29 13.83 -6.58 -2.94
C HIS A 29 12.70 -7.32 -3.65
N LYS A 30 11.55 -7.50 -3.00
CA LYS A 30 10.43 -8.26 -3.59
C LYS A 30 9.41 -7.42 -4.31
N GLN A 31 9.65 -6.12 -4.44
CA GLN A 31 8.73 -5.16 -5.10
C GLN A 31 7.28 -5.30 -4.58
N LEU A 32 7.15 -5.56 -3.30
CA LEU A 32 5.84 -5.63 -2.68
C LEU A 32 5.28 -4.21 -2.50
N HIS A 33 4.02 -4.04 -2.84
CA HIS A 33 3.35 -2.74 -2.70
C HIS A 33 2.94 -2.44 -1.26
N MET A 34 2.73 -3.49 -0.47
CA MET A 34 2.21 -3.40 0.89
C MET A 34 2.55 -4.68 1.65
N LEU A 35 2.80 -4.55 2.94
CA LEU A 35 2.90 -5.65 3.90
C LEU A 35 1.76 -5.52 4.93
N PRO A 36 0.75 -6.40 4.90
CA PRO A 36 -0.20 -6.50 6.00
C PRO A 36 0.49 -7.00 7.27
N VAL A 37 0.24 -6.32 8.38
CA VAL A 37 0.66 -6.75 9.72
C VAL A 37 -0.50 -7.47 10.37
N VAL A 38 -0.27 -8.69 10.82
CA VAL A 38 -1.33 -9.56 11.36
C VAL A 38 -0.98 -10.07 12.76
N ASP A 39 -2.02 -10.51 13.48
CA ASP A 39 -1.85 -11.26 14.74
C ASP A 39 -1.74 -12.77 14.49
N GLU A 40 -1.65 -13.55 15.57
CA GLU A 40 -1.51 -15.00 15.52
C GLU A 40 -2.69 -15.72 14.83
N GLU A 41 -3.89 -15.10 14.84
CA GLU A 41 -5.07 -15.60 14.14
C GLU A 41 -5.21 -15.08 12.71
N ASN A 42 -4.16 -14.47 12.16
CA ASN A 42 -4.13 -13.86 10.83
C ASN A 42 -5.12 -12.70 10.64
N ARG A 43 -5.46 -12.00 11.72
CA ARG A 43 -6.32 -10.80 11.66
C ARG A 43 -5.47 -9.56 11.39
N LEU A 44 -5.93 -8.73 10.48
CA LEU A 44 -5.27 -7.49 10.10
C LEU A 44 -5.21 -6.50 11.26
N LYS A 45 -4.00 -6.06 11.62
CA LYS A 45 -3.72 -5.05 12.66
C LYS A 45 -3.27 -3.71 12.06
N GLY A 46 -2.60 -3.76 10.94
CA GLY A 46 -2.07 -2.60 10.26
C GLY A 46 -1.53 -2.96 8.88
N ILE A 47 -1.01 -1.96 8.20
CA ILE A 47 -0.27 -2.12 6.94
C ILE A 47 1.03 -1.33 6.99
N ILE A 48 2.02 -1.78 6.25
CA ILE A 48 3.28 -1.07 6.03
C ILE A 48 3.52 -0.98 4.54
N THR A 49 3.84 0.22 4.06
CA THR A 49 4.22 0.50 2.68
C THR A 49 5.64 1.07 2.62
N ALA A 50 6.22 1.17 1.43
CA ALA A 50 7.50 1.86 1.24
C ALA A 50 7.43 3.33 1.67
N GLU A 51 6.27 3.98 1.50
CA GLU A 51 6.06 5.37 1.94
C GLU A 51 6.16 5.51 3.46
N ASP A 52 5.64 4.54 4.23
CA ASP A 52 5.75 4.56 5.70
C ASP A 52 7.21 4.44 6.14
N LEU A 53 8.02 3.61 5.46
CA LEU A 53 9.45 3.52 5.72
C LEU A 53 10.18 4.83 5.41
N LEU A 54 9.89 5.43 4.25
CA LEU A 54 10.53 6.69 3.83
C LEU A 54 10.17 7.85 4.76
N LYS A 55 8.91 7.95 5.22
CA LYS A 55 8.50 8.98 6.19
C LYS A 55 9.25 8.89 7.51
N ASN A 56 9.61 7.68 7.93
CA ASN A 56 10.40 7.49 9.15
C ASN A 56 11.88 7.89 8.97
N LEU A 57 12.41 7.82 7.75
CA LEU A 57 13.80 8.20 7.46
C LEU A 57 13.99 9.70 7.26
N VAL A 58 12.99 10.38 6.74
CA VAL A 58 13.05 11.80 6.40
C VAL A 58 11.98 12.52 7.23
N PRO A 59 12.25 12.79 8.52
CA PRO A 59 11.36 13.60 9.33
C PRO A 59 11.27 15.00 8.69
N ASP A 60 10.05 15.55 8.67
CA ASP A 60 9.78 16.90 8.18
C ASP A 60 10.19 17.21 6.72
N TYR A 61 10.00 16.22 5.82
CA TYR A 61 10.27 16.43 4.38
C TYR A 61 9.61 17.69 3.78
N ARG A 62 8.59 18.26 4.42
CA ARG A 62 7.97 19.53 4.03
C ARG A 62 8.92 20.71 4.14
N GLN A 63 9.84 20.70 5.11
CA GLN A 63 10.83 21.75 5.31
C GLN A 63 11.84 21.83 4.17
N PHE A 64 12.04 20.73 3.42
CA PHE A 64 12.95 20.70 2.28
C PHE A 64 12.38 21.38 1.01
N PHE A 65 11.10 21.72 1.00
CA PHE A 65 10.48 22.49 -0.07
C PHE A 65 10.55 24.01 0.15
N GLU A 66 10.93 24.46 1.32
CA GLU A 66 11.10 25.90 1.57
C GLU A 66 12.47 26.32 1.03
N GLU A 67 12.50 27.36 0.19
CA GLU A 67 13.68 27.90 -0.52
C GLU A 67 14.87 28.27 0.40
N TYR A 68 14.72 28.15 1.70
CA TYR A 68 15.68 28.56 2.73
C TYR A 68 16.33 27.41 3.51
N TYR A 69 16.19 26.15 3.07
CA TYR A 69 16.87 25.05 3.78
C TYR A 69 18.28 24.84 3.18
N PRO A 70 19.35 25.38 3.80
CA PRO A 70 20.68 25.29 3.24
C PRO A 70 21.31 23.89 3.28
N ASN A 71 20.68 22.94 4.00
CA ASN A 71 21.24 21.61 4.22
C ASN A 71 20.18 20.52 3.96
N ALA A 72 20.03 20.10 2.71
CA ALA A 72 19.36 18.84 2.43
C ALA A 72 20.11 17.70 3.15
N PRO A 73 19.40 16.68 3.72
CA PRO A 73 20.07 15.56 4.38
C PRO A 73 21.01 14.86 3.40
N THR A 74 22.18 14.53 3.87
CA THR A 74 23.17 13.75 3.14
C THR A 74 22.82 12.26 3.21
N ILE A 75 23.52 11.45 2.42
CA ILE A 75 23.36 9.97 2.50
C ILE A 75 23.80 9.50 3.89
N GLU A 76 24.83 10.08 4.45
CA GLU A 76 25.34 9.78 5.79
C GLU A 76 24.30 10.08 6.88
N ASP A 77 23.55 11.17 6.76
CA ASP A 77 22.45 11.50 7.69
C ASP A 77 21.35 10.44 7.63
N ILE A 78 21.03 9.94 6.43
CA ILE A 78 20.04 8.88 6.22
C ILE A 78 20.54 7.55 6.82
N GLU A 79 21.80 7.20 6.61
CA GLU A 79 22.42 6.00 7.19
C GLU A 79 22.37 6.02 8.72
N GLU A 80 22.71 7.15 9.34
CA GLU A 80 22.59 7.34 10.79
C GLU A 80 21.14 7.19 11.28
N GLN A 81 20.17 7.70 10.53
CA GLN A 81 18.75 7.53 10.87
C GLN A 81 18.31 6.05 10.76
N ILE A 82 18.78 5.32 9.77
CA ILE A 82 18.51 3.88 9.63
C ILE A 82 19.08 3.13 10.84
N GLU A 83 20.34 3.42 11.23
CA GLU A 83 20.98 2.78 12.38
C GLU A 83 20.21 3.02 13.68
N LYS A 84 19.74 4.25 13.92
CA LYS A 84 18.93 4.62 15.08
C LYS A 84 17.60 3.86 15.14
N GLN A 85 17.09 3.39 14.00
CA GLN A 85 15.78 2.73 13.88
C GLN A 85 15.86 1.20 13.82
N THR A 86 17.07 0.62 13.91
CA THR A 86 17.26 -0.85 13.80
C THR A 86 16.51 -1.66 14.86
N HIS A 87 16.16 -1.03 16.00
CA HIS A 87 15.40 -1.67 17.08
C HIS A 87 13.88 -1.69 16.84
N LEU A 88 13.38 -0.94 15.84
CA LEU A 88 11.95 -0.87 15.53
C LEU A 88 11.43 -2.18 14.93
N THR A 89 10.15 -2.40 15.15
CA THR A 89 9.40 -3.56 14.64
C THR A 89 8.17 -3.10 13.85
N ALA A 90 7.45 -4.05 13.25
CA ALA A 90 6.25 -3.76 12.47
C ALA A 90 5.21 -2.93 13.24
N LYS A 91 5.01 -3.21 14.53
CA LYS A 91 4.04 -2.47 15.38
C LYS A 91 4.38 -0.99 15.55
N ASP A 92 5.68 -0.63 15.48
CA ASP A 92 6.14 0.74 15.72
C ASP A 92 5.95 1.63 14.48
N ILE A 93 5.93 1.02 13.28
CA ILE A 93 5.90 1.73 12.00
C ILE A 93 4.63 1.54 11.19
N MET A 94 3.79 0.55 11.54
CA MET A 94 2.57 0.26 10.78
C MET A 94 1.54 1.38 10.88
N ASN A 95 0.83 1.61 9.79
CA ASN A 95 -0.39 2.41 9.82
C ASN A 95 -1.55 1.55 10.32
N THR A 96 -2.18 1.95 11.42
CA THR A 96 -3.32 1.26 12.03
C THR A 96 -4.68 1.77 11.53
N ASN A 97 -4.72 2.96 10.92
CA ASN A 97 -5.93 3.50 10.30
C ASN A 97 -6.12 2.91 8.90
N VAL A 98 -6.50 1.64 8.85
CA VAL A 98 -6.55 0.87 7.60
C VAL A 98 -7.98 0.79 7.08
N HIS A 99 -8.20 1.35 5.89
CA HIS A 99 -9.41 1.08 5.11
C HIS A 99 -9.28 -0.28 4.43
N SER A 100 -10.30 -1.12 4.53
CA SER A 100 -10.31 -2.46 3.95
C SER A 100 -11.57 -2.71 3.13
N ALA A 101 -11.50 -3.67 2.22
CA ALA A 101 -12.63 -4.17 1.46
C ALA A 101 -12.98 -5.59 1.90
N SER A 102 -14.21 -6.04 1.62
CA SER A 102 -14.58 -7.44 1.70
C SER A 102 -14.55 -8.10 0.32
N GLU A 103 -14.41 -9.43 0.28
CA GLU A 103 -14.44 -10.19 -0.98
C GLU A 103 -15.72 -9.97 -1.79
N ASN A 104 -16.84 -9.79 -1.10
CA ASN A 104 -18.16 -9.60 -1.70
C ASN A 104 -18.53 -8.14 -1.97
N MET A 105 -17.66 -7.19 -1.62
CA MET A 105 -17.86 -5.77 -1.93
C MET A 105 -17.95 -5.56 -3.45
N GLU A 106 -18.80 -4.64 -3.88
CA GLU A 106 -18.86 -4.23 -5.29
C GLU A 106 -17.55 -3.52 -5.69
N LEU A 107 -17.04 -3.83 -6.89
CA LEU A 107 -15.77 -3.32 -7.38
C LEU A 107 -15.72 -1.78 -7.40
N PHE A 108 -16.79 -1.12 -7.84
CA PHE A 108 -16.86 0.34 -7.86
C PHE A 108 -16.92 0.96 -6.46
N LYS A 109 -17.46 0.26 -5.47
CA LYS A 109 -17.38 0.70 -4.07
C LYS A 109 -15.96 0.64 -3.55
N ALA A 110 -15.21 -0.42 -3.88
CA ALA A 110 -13.78 -0.51 -3.55
C ALA A 110 -12.98 0.59 -4.26
N LEU A 111 -13.26 0.89 -5.53
CA LEU A 111 -12.64 2.00 -6.25
C LEU A 111 -12.93 3.36 -5.57
N SER A 112 -14.18 3.59 -5.16
CA SER A 112 -14.54 4.81 -4.42
C SER A 112 -13.78 4.93 -3.10
N LEU A 113 -13.59 3.82 -2.36
CA LEU A 113 -12.77 3.83 -1.13
C LEU A 113 -11.32 4.18 -1.41
N LEU A 114 -10.72 3.65 -2.48
CA LEU A 114 -9.37 4.00 -2.89
C LEU A 114 -9.24 5.50 -3.18
N MET A 115 -10.18 6.06 -3.95
CA MET A 115 -10.15 7.47 -4.37
C MET A 115 -10.40 8.43 -3.21
N VAL A 116 -11.44 8.20 -2.41
CA VAL A 116 -11.83 9.08 -1.29
C VAL A 116 -10.75 9.12 -0.21
N ASN A 117 -10.09 7.99 0.05
CA ASN A 117 -9.04 7.91 1.07
C ASN A 117 -7.63 8.17 0.52
N HIS A 118 -7.50 8.52 -0.77
CA HIS A 118 -6.23 8.78 -1.43
C HIS A 118 -5.21 7.64 -1.28
N VAL A 119 -5.70 6.39 -1.26
CA VAL A 119 -4.87 5.19 -1.17
C VAL A 119 -4.90 4.42 -2.49
N ARG A 120 -3.82 3.74 -2.82
CA ARG A 120 -3.68 2.98 -4.08
C ARG A 120 -3.96 1.50 -3.94
N ILE A 121 -4.13 1.03 -2.69
CA ILE A 121 -4.26 -0.37 -2.35
C ILE A 121 -5.17 -0.52 -1.13
N LEU A 122 -6.06 -1.52 -1.17
CA LEU A 122 -6.89 -1.90 -0.02
C LEU A 122 -6.63 -3.37 0.31
N PRO A 123 -6.33 -3.69 1.56
CA PRO A 123 -6.41 -5.07 2.04
C PRO A 123 -7.84 -5.57 1.93
N VAL A 124 -7.99 -6.84 1.60
CA VAL A 124 -9.28 -7.53 1.55
C VAL A 124 -9.36 -8.50 2.72
N VAL A 125 -10.36 -8.34 3.55
CA VAL A 125 -10.55 -9.13 4.77
C VAL A 125 -11.92 -9.82 4.80
N ASP A 126 -12.04 -10.88 5.58
CA ASP A 126 -13.32 -11.48 5.93
C ASP A 126 -13.98 -10.79 7.13
N ASP A 127 -15.15 -11.28 7.55
CA ASP A 127 -15.91 -10.74 8.68
C ASP A 127 -15.15 -10.83 10.02
N GLY A 128 -14.23 -11.80 10.16
CA GLY A 128 -13.32 -11.94 11.28
C GLY A 128 -12.06 -11.08 11.18
N LYS A 129 -11.99 -10.15 10.22
CA LYS A 129 -10.81 -9.33 9.89
C LYS A 129 -9.57 -10.11 9.45
N LYS A 130 -9.73 -11.40 9.08
CA LYS A 130 -8.60 -12.18 8.55
C LYS A 130 -8.28 -11.75 7.13
N ILE A 131 -6.99 -11.56 6.87
CA ILE A 131 -6.54 -11.12 5.54
C ILE A 131 -6.75 -12.22 4.49
N LYS A 132 -7.38 -11.88 3.37
CA LYS A 132 -7.63 -12.77 2.22
C LYS A 132 -6.84 -12.38 0.98
N GLY A 133 -6.51 -11.11 0.85
CA GLY A 133 -5.84 -10.58 -0.31
C GLY A 133 -5.73 -9.08 -0.26
N PHE A 134 -5.56 -8.49 -1.42
CA PHE A 134 -5.60 -7.04 -1.59
C PHE A 134 -6.06 -6.67 -3.01
N ILE A 135 -6.62 -5.48 -3.15
CA ILE A 135 -6.99 -4.92 -4.44
C ILE A 135 -6.22 -3.63 -4.70
N VAL A 136 -5.71 -3.47 -5.93
CA VAL A 136 -4.89 -2.35 -6.34
C VAL A 136 -5.66 -1.50 -7.35
N GLU A 137 -5.61 -0.18 -7.21
CA GLU A 137 -6.21 0.78 -8.14
C GLU A 137 -5.84 0.47 -9.61
N LYS A 138 -4.57 0.20 -9.86
CA LYS A 138 -4.05 -0.13 -11.20
C LYS A 138 -4.68 -1.39 -11.80
N ASP A 139 -5.04 -2.39 -10.99
CA ASP A 139 -5.68 -3.61 -11.49
C ASP A 139 -7.12 -3.33 -11.90
N ILE A 140 -7.83 -2.48 -11.16
CA ILE A 140 -9.18 -2.00 -11.51
C ILE A 140 -9.12 -1.20 -12.83
N PHE A 141 -8.16 -0.27 -12.93
CA PHE A 141 -7.96 0.51 -14.16
C PHE A 141 -7.68 -0.40 -15.36
N ARG A 142 -6.78 -1.36 -15.22
CA ARG A 142 -6.42 -2.32 -16.29
C ARG A 142 -7.63 -3.16 -16.71
N TYR A 143 -8.44 -3.60 -15.76
CA TYR A 143 -9.69 -4.32 -16.03
C TYR A 143 -10.66 -3.45 -16.85
N LEU A 144 -10.93 -2.23 -16.40
CA LEU A 144 -11.82 -1.32 -17.09
C LEU A 144 -11.32 -0.98 -18.50
N PHE A 145 -10.02 -0.76 -18.65
CA PHE A 145 -9.41 -0.49 -19.95
C PHE A 145 -9.59 -1.67 -20.91
N LYS A 146 -9.32 -2.90 -20.45
CA LYS A 146 -9.45 -4.11 -21.25
C LYS A 146 -10.91 -4.34 -21.69
N GLU A 147 -11.86 -4.24 -20.77
CA GLU A 147 -13.30 -4.45 -21.02
C GLU A 147 -13.90 -3.38 -21.96
N LYS A 148 -13.32 -2.17 -21.98
CA LYS A 148 -13.87 -1.04 -22.76
C LYS A 148 -12.97 -0.63 -23.92
N HIS A 149 -11.91 -1.35 -24.20
CA HIS A 149 -11.00 -1.07 -25.31
C HIS A 149 -11.75 -1.00 -26.65
N ASP A 150 -12.66 -1.93 -26.92
CA ASP A 150 -13.46 -1.95 -28.14
C ASP A 150 -14.39 -0.74 -28.26
N LEU A 151 -14.93 -0.23 -27.15
CA LEU A 151 -15.72 0.98 -27.12
C LEU A 151 -14.89 2.20 -27.53
N PHE A 152 -13.66 2.35 -27.01
CA PHE A 152 -12.77 3.42 -27.40
C PHE A 152 -12.34 3.37 -28.86
N GLN A 153 -12.14 2.17 -29.42
CA GLN A 153 -11.85 1.98 -30.85
C GLN A 153 -13.05 2.37 -31.72
N LYS A 154 -14.27 2.04 -31.31
CA LYS A 154 -15.50 2.45 -32.01
C LYS A 154 -15.67 3.98 -32.02
N LEU A 155 -15.42 4.64 -30.87
CA LEU A 155 -15.51 6.11 -30.75
C LEU A 155 -14.50 6.85 -31.62
N LYS A 156 -13.30 6.30 -31.82
CA LYS A 156 -12.29 6.87 -32.75
C LYS A 156 -12.73 6.82 -34.21
N LYS A 157 -13.50 5.81 -34.61
CA LYS A 157 -14.02 5.67 -35.99
C LYS A 157 -15.18 6.61 -36.30
N ILE A 158 -15.90 7.09 -35.30
CA ILE A 158 -17.04 8.02 -35.48
C ILE A 158 -16.55 9.48 -35.64
N LYS A 159 -15.34 9.82 -35.20
CA LYS A 159 -14.76 11.16 -35.30
C LYS A 159 -13.93 11.41 -36.59
N LYS A 160 -13.94 10.50 -37.54
CA LYS A 160 -13.43 10.63 -38.90
C LYS A 160 -14.57 10.72 -39.87
#